data_535ca2fd5d1c7d716200541cad7cf905
#
_entry.id   535ca2fd5d1c7d716200541cad7cf905
#
_cell.length_a   1.000
_cell.length_b   1.000
_cell.length_c   1.000
_cell.angle_alpha   90.00
_cell.angle_beta   90.00
_cell.angle_gamma   90.00
#
_symmetry.space_group_name_H-M   'P 1'
#
loop_
_entity.id
_entity.type
_entity.pdbx_description
1 polymer ?
#
loop_
_entity_poly.entity_id
_entity_poly.type
_entity_poly.pdbx_seq_one_letter_code
_entity_poly.pdbx_strand_id
1 'polypeptide(L)'
;SFVNQYGVKTVEEKCEMLMNKDGQIIKELIGVKHLIDHQPRDIYHIVEYNDLCDNPKQTIEGIYDFLGIYRFNHRYTNLDQFQVNGMKYDDNIVGQNLHTIETNSINSNNYNEFKENVNDILPKSIIEKYNILNFWKGK
;
A
#
# COMPACT_ATOMS: atom_id res chain seq x y z
N SER A 1 -3.59 5.94 17.98
CA SER A 1 -3.81 5.22 16.72
C SER A 1 -5.26 4.77 16.65
N PHE A 2 -5.80 4.60 15.46
CA PHE A 2 -7.17 4.11 15.19
C PHE A 2 -7.55 2.86 16.02
N VAL A 3 -6.59 1.97 16.23
CA VAL A 3 -6.78 0.71 16.96
C VAL A 3 -6.99 0.92 18.48
N ASN A 4 -6.44 1.96 19.05
CA ASN A 4 -6.61 2.25 20.48
C ASN A 4 -8.03 2.73 20.84
N GLN A 5 -8.81 3.18 19.86
CA GLN A 5 -10.20 3.61 20.05
C GLN A 5 -11.17 2.44 20.24
N TYR A 6 -10.80 1.22 19.82
CA TYR A 6 -11.69 0.04 19.85
C TYR A 6 -11.41 -0.93 21.01
N GLY A 7 -10.54 -0.55 21.97
CA GLY A 7 -10.25 -1.39 23.14
C GLY A 7 -9.49 -2.69 22.84
N VAL A 8 -8.95 -2.83 21.63
CA VAL A 8 -8.23 -4.02 21.17
C VAL A 8 -6.84 -4.07 21.80
N LYS A 9 -6.48 -5.17 22.45
CA LYS A 9 -5.28 -5.26 23.30
C LYS A 9 -4.13 -6.01 22.65
N THR A 10 -4.42 -7.07 21.87
CA THR A 10 -3.38 -7.90 21.26
C THR A 10 -3.26 -7.68 19.76
N VAL A 11 -2.14 -8.14 19.17
CA VAL A 11 -1.90 -8.09 17.73
C VAL A 11 -2.91 -8.98 17.01
N GLU A 12 -3.21 -10.14 17.56
CA GLU A 12 -4.20 -11.08 17.01
C GLU A 12 -5.59 -10.46 16.96
N GLU A 13 -6.04 -9.83 18.04
CA GLU A 13 -7.33 -9.13 18.08
C GLU A 13 -7.40 -8.00 17.06
N LYS A 14 -6.30 -7.28 16.84
CA LYS A 14 -6.20 -6.25 15.81
C LYS A 14 -6.34 -6.82 14.40
N CYS A 15 -5.63 -7.91 14.12
CA CYS A 15 -5.73 -8.60 12.85
C CYS A 15 -7.14 -9.13 12.60
N GLU A 16 -7.75 -9.77 13.59
CA GLU A 16 -9.12 -10.28 13.49
C GLU A 16 -10.13 -9.15 13.24
N MET A 17 -9.99 -8.01 13.92
CA MET A 17 -10.86 -6.86 13.71
C MET A 17 -10.77 -6.32 12.27
N LEU A 18 -9.55 -6.21 11.72
CA LEU A 18 -9.32 -5.69 10.38
C LEU A 18 -9.70 -6.68 9.28
N MET A 19 -9.54 -7.98 9.55
CA MET A 19 -9.66 -9.06 8.58
C MET A 19 -10.94 -9.88 8.72
N ASN A 20 -11.81 -9.61 9.71
CA ASN A 20 -13.12 -10.28 9.79
C ASN A 20 -14.03 -9.82 8.63
N LYS A 21 -15.15 -10.50 8.41
CA LYS A 21 -16.10 -10.25 7.31
C LYS A 21 -16.60 -8.79 7.22
N ASP A 22 -16.61 -8.08 8.36
CA ASP A 22 -17.05 -6.68 8.45
C ASP A 22 -15.87 -5.71 8.55
N GLY A 23 -14.64 -6.24 8.59
CA GLY A 23 -13.41 -5.48 8.68
C GLY A 23 -13.13 -4.67 7.41
N GLN A 24 -12.47 -3.55 7.59
CA GLN A 24 -12.19 -2.65 6.48
C GLN A 24 -11.31 -3.29 5.41
N ILE A 25 -10.23 -3.98 5.81
CA ILE A 25 -9.27 -4.56 4.85
C ILE A 25 -9.94 -5.68 4.03
N ILE A 26 -10.70 -6.57 4.67
CA ILE A 26 -11.32 -7.69 3.95
C ILE A 26 -12.38 -7.22 2.94
N LYS A 27 -13.12 -6.14 3.24
CA LYS A 27 -14.09 -5.56 2.30
C LYS A 27 -13.43 -5.05 1.03
N GLU A 28 -12.30 -4.36 1.19
CA GLU A 28 -11.52 -3.87 0.06
C GLU A 28 -10.91 -5.02 -0.76
N LEU A 29 -10.35 -6.04 -0.09
CA LEU A 29 -9.84 -7.24 -0.75
C LEU A 29 -10.93 -8.01 -1.52
N ILE A 30 -12.13 -8.13 -0.96
CA ILE A 30 -13.28 -8.73 -1.65
C ILE A 30 -13.64 -7.92 -2.90
N GLY A 31 -13.64 -6.60 -2.81
CA GLY A 31 -13.86 -5.71 -3.96
C GLY A 31 -12.83 -5.92 -5.07
N VAL A 32 -11.54 -5.94 -4.71
CA VAL A 32 -10.44 -6.21 -5.66
C VAL A 32 -10.58 -7.61 -6.26
N LYS A 33 -10.89 -8.63 -5.45
CA LYS A 33 -11.11 -9.99 -5.94
C LYS A 33 -12.28 -10.05 -6.92
N HIS A 34 -13.39 -9.40 -6.60
CA HIS A 34 -14.54 -9.33 -7.49
C HIS A 34 -14.19 -8.67 -8.83
N LEU A 35 -13.43 -7.58 -8.80
CA LEU A 35 -12.90 -6.93 -9.99
C LEU A 35 -12.10 -7.91 -10.86
N ILE A 36 -11.13 -8.61 -10.26
CA ILE A 36 -10.26 -9.56 -10.95
C ILE A 36 -11.04 -10.73 -11.57
N ASP A 37 -12.02 -11.25 -10.84
CA ASP A 37 -12.77 -12.44 -11.25
C ASP A 37 -13.83 -12.15 -12.33
N HIS A 38 -14.35 -10.92 -12.40
CA HIS A 38 -15.56 -10.63 -13.20
C HIS A 38 -15.36 -9.53 -14.26
N GLN A 39 -14.27 -8.78 -14.20
CA GLN A 39 -14.05 -7.69 -15.15
C GLN A 39 -12.98 -8.03 -16.18
N PRO A 40 -13.09 -7.51 -17.41
CA PRO A 40 -12.05 -7.63 -18.42
C PRO A 40 -10.73 -7.02 -17.96
N ARG A 41 -9.62 -7.58 -18.41
CA ARG A 41 -8.26 -7.13 -18.02
C ARG A 41 -7.88 -5.74 -18.52
N ASP A 42 -8.53 -5.27 -19.56
CA ASP A 42 -8.27 -3.98 -20.18
C ASP A 42 -8.84 -2.79 -19.40
N ILE A 43 -9.67 -3.03 -18.38
CA ILE A 43 -10.23 -1.94 -17.56
C ILE A 43 -9.52 -1.73 -16.22
N TYR A 44 -8.55 -2.57 -15.86
CA TYR A 44 -7.78 -2.40 -14.63
C TYR A 44 -6.32 -2.82 -14.79
N HIS A 45 -5.44 -2.19 -14.05
CA HIS A 45 -4.02 -2.50 -13.97
C HIS A 45 -3.61 -2.68 -12.51
N ILE A 46 -2.99 -3.82 -12.18
CA ILE A 46 -2.53 -4.11 -10.82
C ILE A 46 -1.10 -3.65 -10.68
N VAL A 47 -0.85 -2.83 -9.69
CA VAL A 47 0.49 -2.37 -9.33
C VAL A 47 0.78 -2.86 -7.92
N GLU A 48 1.81 -3.68 -7.76
CA GLU A 48 2.30 -4.06 -6.44
C GLU A 48 3.25 -2.97 -5.91
N TYR A 49 3.12 -2.65 -4.63
CA TYR A 49 3.97 -1.64 -3.99
C TYR A 49 5.46 -2.00 -4.06
N ASN A 50 5.77 -3.29 -3.93
CA ASN A 50 7.15 -3.77 -4.02
C ASN A 50 7.72 -3.54 -5.43
N ASP A 51 6.94 -3.81 -6.48
CA ASP A 51 7.36 -3.57 -7.86
C ASP A 51 7.60 -2.08 -8.11
N LEU A 52 6.73 -1.23 -7.53
CA LEU A 52 6.92 0.22 -7.60
C LEU A 52 8.22 0.66 -6.91
N CYS A 53 8.60 0.04 -5.80
CA CYS A 53 9.82 0.36 -5.08
C CYS A 53 11.07 -0.21 -5.77
N ASP A 54 11.01 -1.43 -6.28
CA ASP A 54 12.15 -2.08 -6.91
C ASP A 54 12.46 -1.52 -8.31
N ASN A 55 11.40 -1.23 -9.08
CA ASN A 55 11.49 -0.80 -10.47
C ASN A 55 10.53 0.38 -10.76
N PRO A 56 10.66 1.53 -10.07
CA PRO A 56 9.67 2.61 -10.12
C PRO A 56 9.45 3.14 -11.54
N LYS A 57 10.51 3.27 -12.34
CA LYS A 57 10.38 3.72 -13.71
C LYS A 57 9.55 2.77 -14.55
N GLN A 58 9.89 1.49 -14.55
CA GLN A 58 9.19 0.49 -15.36
C GLN A 58 7.74 0.35 -14.93
N THR A 59 7.47 0.37 -13.63
CA THR A 59 6.12 0.26 -13.06
C THR A 59 5.24 1.43 -13.49
N ILE A 60 5.75 2.66 -13.39
CA ILE A 60 5.02 3.87 -13.81
C ILE A 60 4.84 3.90 -15.33
N GLU A 61 5.83 3.49 -16.12
CA GLU A 61 5.70 3.39 -17.57
C GLU A 61 4.62 2.38 -17.96
N GLY A 62 4.50 1.25 -17.24
CA GLY A 62 3.42 0.28 -17.43
C GLY A 62 2.03 0.87 -17.19
N ILE A 63 1.89 1.77 -16.21
CA ILE A 63 0.63 2.51 -15.98
C ILE A 63 0.30 3.41 -17.19
N TYR A 64 1.27 4.15 -17.72
CA TYR A 64 1.08 4.99 -18.90
C TYR A 64 0.67 4.17 -20.13
N ASP A 65 1.31 3.03 -20.34
CA ASP A 65 0.99 2.12 -21.45
C ASP A 65 -0.43 1.57 -21.31
N PHE A 66 -0.82 1.17 -20.11
CA PHE A 66 -2.19 0.72 -19.81
C PHE A 66 -3.23 1.82 -20.09
N LEU A 67 -2.94 3.06 -19.71
CA LEU A 67 -3.83 4.20 -19.93
C LEU A 67 -3.83 4.70 -21.38
N GLY A 68 -2.89 4.25 -22.23
CA GLY A 68 -2.75 4.71 -23.60
C GLY A 68 -2.38 6.20 -23.72
N ILE A 69 -1.65 6.75 -22.74
CA ILE A 69 -1.26 8.15 -22.71
C ILE A 69 0.25 8.34 -22.84
N TYR A 70 0.69 9.55 -23.20
CA TYR A 70 2.11 9.86 -23.32
C TYR A 70 2.81 9.74 -21.96
N ARG A 71 3.99 9.10 -21.97
CA ARG A 71 4.82 8.94 -20.78
C ARG A 71 5.38 10.30 -20.35
N PHE A 72 5.23 10.60 -19.07
CA PHE A 72 5.89 11.74 -18.43
C PHE A 72 7.22 11.28 -17.80
N ASN A 73 8.23 12.14 -17.85
CA ASN A 73 9.52 11.81 -17.24
C ASN A 73 9.50 12.15 -15.75
N HIS A 74 9.37 11.13 -14.91
CA HIS A 74 9.34 11.26 -13.47
C HIS A 74 10.74 11.22 -12.85
N ARG A 75 10.86 11.87 -11.72
CA ARG A 75 12.03 11.81 -10.86
C ARG A 75 11.69 10.86 -9.68
N TYR A 76 12.57 9.91 -9.40
CA TYR A 76 12.39 8.89 -8.36
C TYR A 76 13.38 9.05 -7.20
N THR A 77 14.28 10.01 -7.30
CA THR A 77 15.29 10.37 -6.28
C THR A 77 15.27 11.87 -6.05
N ASN A 78 15.82 12.31 -4.94
CA ASN A 78 15.79 13.72 -4.51
C ASN A 78 14.36 14.28 -4.51
N LEU A 79 13.45 13.51 -3.90
CA LEU A 79 12.06 13.89 -3.74
C LEU A 79 11.93 14.88 -2.58
N ASP A 80 11.18 15.93 -2.82
CA ASP A 80 10.87 16.93 -1.81
C ASP A 80 9.42 16.80 -1.35
N GLN A 81 9.15 17.23 -0.12
CA GLN A 81 7.78 17.38 0.36
C GLN A 81 6.98 18.27 -0.59
N PHE A 82 5.80 17.82 -1.01
CA PHE A 82 4.98 18.61 -1.91
C PHE A 82 4.50 19.91 -1.26
N GLN A 83 4.24 20.90 -2.11
CA GLN A 83 3.83 22.22 -1.69
C GLN A 83 2.48 22.58 -2.31
N VAL A 84 1.65 23.25 -1.52
CA VAL A 84 0.39 23.85 -1.99
C VAL A 84 0.51 25.36 -1.82
N ASN A 85 0.42 26.10 -2.91
CA ASN A 85 0.56 27.58 -2.90
C ASN A 85 1.84 28.07 -2.22
N GLY A 86 2.96 27.37 -2.43
CA GLY A 86 4.27 27.72 -1.84
C GLY A 86 4.45 27.29 -0.38
N MET A 87 3.45 26.72 0.25
CA MET A 87 3.55 26.14 1.59
C MET A 87 3.77 24.64 1.52
N LYS A 88 4.78 24.14 2.25
CA LYS A 88 4.97 22.71 2.39
C LYS A 88 3.74 22.10 3.08
N TYR A 89 3.30 20.96 2.57
CA TYR A 89 2.24 20.22 3.21
C TYR A 89 2.72 19.72 4.59
N ASP A 90 1.90 19.94 5.60
CA ASP A 90 2.17 19.52 6.97
C ASP A 90 0.85 19.08 7.62
N ASP A 91 0.70 17.81 7.89
CA ASP A 91 -0.46 17.22 8.55
C ASP A 91 -0.31 17.13 10.09
N ASN A 92 0.77 17.63 10.66
CA ASN A 92 0.91 17.80 12.12
C ASN A 92 -0.19 18.70 12.70
N ILE A 93 -0.76 19.60 11.88
CA ILE A 93 -1.90 20.47 12.26
C ILE A 93 -3.09 19.64 12.76
N VAL A 94 -3.27 18.43 12.24
CA VAL A 94 -4.34 17.49 12.65
C VAL A 94 -3.83 16.43 13.64
N GLY A 95 -2.62 16.60 14.16
CA GLY A 95 -2.02 15.71 15.14
C GLY A 95 -1.55 14.36 14.60
N GLN A 96 -1.38 14.26 13.28
CA GLN A 96 -0.92 13.04 12.62
C GLN A 96 0.15 13.40 11.58
N ASN A 97 1.18 12.59 11.47
CA ASN A 97 2.25 12.76 10.51
C ASN A 97 2.23 11.62 9.48
N LEU A 98 1.11 11.50 8.74
CA LEU A 98 0.86 10.38 7.84
C LEU A 98 1.37 10.61 6.41
N HIS A 99 1.53 11.86 6.00
CA HIS A 99 1.84 12.23 4.62
C HIS A 99 3.17 12.98 4.48
N THR A 100 4.01 12.92 5.50
CA THR A 100 5.37 13.47 5.40
C THR A 100 6.27 12.50 4.65
N ILE A 101 7.06 13.02 3.72
CA ILE A 101 8.08 12.24 3.03
C ILE A 101 9.20 11.91 4.01
N GLU A 102 9.33 10.65 4.39
CA GLU A 102 10.39 10.16 5.28
C GLU A 102 11.68 9.86 4.52
N THR A 103 11.55 9.45 3.26
CA THR A 103 12.69 9.16 2.39
C THR A 103 12.63 10.03 1.13
N ASN A 104 13.78 10.45 0.65
CA ASN A 104 13.88 11.28 -0.56
C ASN A 104 13.97 10.48 -1.86
N SER A 105 13.73 9.18 -1.81
CA SER A 105 13.82 8.30 -2.98
C SER A 105 12.87 7.13 -2.89
N ILE A 106 12.44 6.63 -4.04
CA ILE A 106 11.65 5.39 -4.15
C ILE A 106 12.61 4.26 -4.47
N ASN A 107 12.72 3.29 -3.57
CA ASN A 107 13.56 2.10 -3.72
C ASN A 107 13.13 0.99 -2.73
N SER A 108 13.76 -0.17 -2.82
CA SER A 108 13.43 -1.35 -1.99
C SER A 108 13.52 -1.12 -0.48
N ASN A 109 14.31 -0.15 -0.01
CA ASN A 109 14.39 0.15 1.42
C ASN A 109 13.05 0.68 1.97
N ASN A 110 12.20 1.27 1.13
CA ASN A 110 10.89 1.76 1.53
C ASN A 110 9.98 0.65 2.12
N TYR A 111 10.19 -0.61 1.73
CA TYR A 111 9.39 -1.72 2.25
C TYR A 111 10.20 -2.78 3.02
N ASN A 112 11.53 -2.87 2.86
CA ASN A 112 12.34 -3.89 3.53
C ASN A 112 12.33 -3.72 5.05
N GLU A 113 12.51 -2.52 5.55
CA GLU A 113 12.43 -2.22 6.97
C GLU A 113 11.03 -2.57 7.54
N PHE A 114 9.98 -2.24 6.82
CA PHE A 114 8.62 -2.60 7.20
C PHE A 114 8.41 -4.12 7.21
N LYS A 115 8.95 -4.83 6.22
CA LYS A 115 8.83 -6.29 6.10
C LYS A 115 9.57 -7.03 7.22
N GLU A 116 10.74 -6.57 7.61
CA GLU A 116 11.49 -7.12 8.74
C GLU A 116 10.69 -6.94 10.04
N ASN A 117 10.22 -5.73 10.31
CA ASN A 117 9.40 -5.43 11.48
C ASN A 117 8.09 -6.24 11.53
N VAL A 118 7.44 -6.49 10.39
CA VAL A 118 6.19 -7.27 10.33
C VAL A 118 6.40 -8.71 10.74
N ASN A 119 7.49 -9.35 10.29
CA ASN A 119 7.81 -10.74 10.66
C ASN A 119 8.09 -10.91 12.17
N ASP A 120 8.61 -9.87 12.81
CA ASP A 120 8.87 -9.86 14.25
C ASP A 120 7.62 -9.58 15.08
N ILE A 121 6.65 -8.84 14.52
CA ILE A 121 5.45 -8.40 15.23
C ILE A 121 4.28 -9.36 15.05
N LEU A 122 4.11 -9.93 13.83
CA LEU A 122 2.97 -10.78 13.53
C LEU A 122 3.25 -12.24 13.89
N PRO A 123 2.39 -12.88 14.70
CA PRO A 123 2.46 -14.32 14.95
C PRO A 123 2.42 -15.11 13.63
N LYS A 124 3.22 -16.16 13.56
CA LYS A 124 3.30 -17.01 12.37
C LYS A 124 1.93 -17.57 11.94
N SER A 125 1.09 -17.92 12.92
CA SER A 125 -0.29 -18.38 12.69
C SER A 125 -1.15 -17.35 11.95
N ILE A 126 -0.96 -16.06 12.24
CA ILE A 126 -1.67 -14.96 11.58
C ILE A 126 -1.17 -14.81 10.13
N ILE A 127 0.14 -14.85 9.93
CA ILE A 127 0.73 -14.79 8.58
C ILE A 127 0.21 -15.95 7.72
N GLU A 128 0.24 -17.17 8.22
CA GLU A 128 -0.25 -18.35 7.50
C GLU A 128 -1.75 -18.28 7.20
N LYS A 129 -2.55 -17.84 8.17
CA LYS A 129 -4.00 -17.68 8.02
C LYS A 129 -4.39 -16.75 6.87
N TYR A 130 -3.70 -15.62 6.72
CA TYR A 130 -4.06 -14.59 5.74
C TYR A 130 -3.24 -14.62 4.45
N ASN A 131 -2.20 -15.44 4.36
CA ASN A 131 -1.39 -15.57 3.15
C ASN A 131 -2.18 -16.07 1.92
N ILE A 132 -3.27 -16.77 2.14
CA ILE A 132 -4.19 -17.23 1.08
C ILE A 132 -4.88 -16.09 0.33
N LEU A 133 -4.85 -14.88 0.88
CA LEU A 133 -5.48 -13.70 0.28
C LEU A 133 -4.65 -13.06 -0.83
N ASN A 134 -3.47 -13.59 -1.15
CA ASN A 134 -2.61 -13.12 -2.25
C ASN A 134 -3.13 -13.57 -3.64
N PHE A 135 -4.43 -13.45 -3.88
CA PHE A 135 -5.13 -13.95 -5.08
C PHE A 135 -4.81 -13.16 -6.37
N TRP A 136 -4.21 -11.99 -6.24
CA TRP A 136 -3.79 -11.16 -7.38
C TRP A 136 -2.45 -11.58 -7.99
N LYS A 137 -1.63 -12.33 -7.26
CA LYS A 137 -0.30 -12.76 -7.74
C LYS A 137 -0.43 -13.67 -8.95
N GLY A 138 0.30 -13.33 -9.99
CA GLY A 138 0.30 -14.09 -11.24
C GLY A 138 -0.93 -13.87 -12.14
N LYS A 139 -1.68 -12.80 -11.91
CA LYS A 139 -2.86 -12.44 -12.71
C LYS A 139 -2.56 -11.39 -13.77
#